data_59014bba9177d602c78d06514cbaec12
#
_entry.id   59014bba9177d602c78d06514cbaec12
#
_cell.length_a   1.000
_cell.length_b   1.000
_cell.length_c   1.000
_cell.angle_alpha   90.00
_cell.angle_beta   90.00
_cell.angle_gamma   90.00
#
_symmetry.space_group_name_H-M   'P 1'
#
loop_
_entity.id
_entity.type
_entity.pdbx_description
1 polymer ?
#
loop_
_entity_poly.entity_id
_entity_poly.type
_entity_poly.pdbx_seq_one_letter_code
_entity_poly.pdbx_strand_id
1 'polypeptide(L)'
;MKPNLLSDEELAALTEGVRDGSIETDTGFNTRVRVRKHDLASEDSSLGVNVSAVDMINERFIRLFRLGLLEVLRTSPRVNPTRVQILKFGDYLKGLKPPLAVNMVRISPLRGNSVIIIDPNVVFSSLDSFFGGFGRGVGELPAGRLFTPTETRIIKIILEVLFRSLGEAWAPLMPIECEHVSSEINPQFAQIADENDLVVLSRFESDPTATGGKGFIDLVYPYATLKPIRELLSSRVTSGDGNEESDRKWRRDLAIAVGDSSLEVLVELGKIKTTLHHLNHLREGELLFFKKEDTALMLANGVPAFHVNVGTRGSQVAVQIDHEHVHGKA
;
A
#
# COMPACT_ATOMS: atom_id res chain seq x y z
N MET A 1 49.27 14.01 22.11
CA MET A 1 49.16 13.15 23.31
C MET A 1 47.68 12.88 23.54
N LYS A 2 47.24 11.65 23.33
CA LYS A 2 45.87 11.23 23.71
C LYS A 2 45.92 10.91 25.23
N PRO A 3 44.99 11.42 26.04
CA PRO A 3 44.94 11.03 27.45
C PRO A 3 44.60 9.53 27.56
N ASN A 4 45.44 8.74 28.18
CA ASN A 4 45.08 7.41 28.64
C ASN A 4 43.96 7.59 29.69
N LEU A 5 42.76 7.12 29.37
CA LEU A 5 41.58 7.24 30.22
C LEU A 5 41.59 6.29 31.43
N LEU A 6 42.49 5.31 31.44
CA LEU A 6 42.59 4.29 32.47
C LEU A 6 44.09 4.06 32.80
N SER A 7 44.42 3.84 34.08
CA SER A 7 45.74 3.45 34.53
C SER A 7 46.04 1.97 34.24
N ASP A 8 47.30 1.57 34.17
CA ASP A 8 47.69 0.18 33.89
C ASP A 8 47.17 -0.80 34.95
N GLU A 9 46.99 -0.34 36.21
CA GLU A 9 46.38 -1.14 37.28
C GLU A 9 44.86 -1.34 37.09
N GLU A 10 44.16 -0.33 36.60
CA GLU A 10 42.71 -0.40 36.27
C GLU A 10 42.45 -1.28 35.05
N LEU A 11 43.36 -1.29 34.07
CA LEU A 11 43.33 -2.16 32.93
C LEU A 11 43.56 -3.61 33.33
N ALA A 12 44.50 -3.89 34.28
CA ALA A 12 44.74 -5.21 34.80
C ALA A 12 43.54 -5.74 35.59
N ALA A 13 42.94 -4.93 36.46
CA ALA A 13 41.74 -5.28 37.22
C ALA A 13 40.52 -5.56 36.34
N LEU A 14 40.31 -4.77 35.27
CA LEU A 14 39.27 -5.00 34.29
C LEU A 14 39.46 -6.32 33.51
N THR A 15 40.70 -6.58 33.08
CA THR A 15 41.00 -7.84 32.35
C THR A 15 40.86 -9.08 33.24
N GLU A 16 41.18 -8.98 34.54
CA GLU A 16 41.00 -10.06 35.48
C GLU A 16 39.51 -10.26 35.82
N GLY A 17 38.73 -9.20 36.00
CA GLY A 17 37.28 -9.28 36.22
C GLY A 17 36.48 -9.81 35.02
N VAL A 18 36.98 -9.63 33.80
CA VAL A 18 36.38 -10.25 32.57
C VAL A 18 36.77 -11.74 32.51
N ARG A 19 37.94 -12.11 33.00
CA ARG A 19 38.48 -13.46 32.93
C ARG A 19 37.91 -14.43 34.01
N ASP A 20 37.59 -13.88 35.17
CA ASP A 20 36.95 -14.63 36.26
C ASP A 20 35.42 -14.60 36.25
N GLY A 21 34.83 -13.86 35.29
CA GLY A 21 33.38 -13.77 35.11
C GLY A 21 32.65 -12.84 36.10
N SER A 22 33.37 -12.06 36.88
CA SER A 22 32.78 -11.12 37.84
C SER A 22 32.24 -9.81 37.16
N ILE A 23 32.65 -9.59 35.92
CA ILE A 23 32.11 -8.52 35.08
C ILE A 23 31.30 -9.21 33.93
N GLU A 24 29.99 -9.07 33.96
CA GLU A 24 29.14 -9.45 32.85
C GLU A 24 29.47 -8.64 31.62
N THR A 25 30.16 -9.24 30.64
CA THR A 25 30.43 -8.62 29.32
C THR A 25 29.27 -8.80 28.36
N ASP A 26 28.16 -9.38 28.82
CA ASP A 26 26.96 -9.55 28.00
C ASP A 26 26.16 -8.25 27.97
N THR A 27 26.50 -7.40 27.01
CA THR A 27 25.77 -6.15 26.72
C THR A 27 24.41 -6.42 26.03
N GLY A 28 23.90 -7.66 26.07
CA GLY A 28 22.67 -8.05 25.35
C GLY A 28 22.87 -8.17 23.82
N PHE A 29 24.06 -7.88 23.32
CA PHE A 29 24.44 -8.13 21.92
C PHE A 29 24.94 -9.55 21.75
N ASN A 30 24.13 -10.42 21.20
CA ASN A 30 24.46 -11.82 20.96
C ASN A 30 25.49 -11.92 19.80
N THR A 31 26.79 -11.89 20.11
CA THR A 31 27.91 -11.96 19.15
C THR A 31 28.01 -13.32 18.43
N ARG A 32 27.18 -14.30 18.77
CA ARG A 32 27.08 -15.60 18.07
C ARG A 32 26.13 -15.58 16.87
N VAL A 33 25.41 -14.48 16.62
CA VAL A 33 24.64 -14.32 15.39
C VAL A 33 25.67 -14.16 14.26
N ARG A 34 25.69 -15.10 13.33
CA ARG A 34 26.48 -14.98 12.09
C ARG A 34 26.07 -13.67 11.41
N VAL A 35 26.92 -12.68 11.53
CA VAL A 35 26.79 -11.40 10.82
C VAL A 35 26.89 -11.71 9.33
N ARG A 36 25.77 -11.68 8.63
CA ARG A 36 25.78 -11.67 7.16
C ARG A 36 26.23 -10.28 6.72
N LYS A 37 27.17 -10.22 5.76
CA LYS A 37 27.47 -8.97 5.08
C LYS A 37 26.15 -8.38 4.57
N HIS A 38 25.69 -7.31 5.19
CA HIS A 38 24.54 -6.56 4.72
C HIS A 38 25.10 -5.44 3.86
N ASP A 39 24.80 -5.46 2.59
CA ASP A 39 25.15 -4.39 1.68
C ASP A 39 24.15 -3.23 1.94
N LEU A 40 24.63 -2.19 2.63
CA LEU A 40 23.83 -0.98 2.89
C LEU A 40 23.52 -0.19 1.60
N ALA A 41 24.21 -0.50 0.50
CA ALA A 41 23.95 0.04 -0.82
C ALA A 41 22.98 -0.84 -1.63
N SER A 42 22.64 -2.06 -1.15
CA SER A 42 21.56 -2.81 -1.75
C SER A 42 20.26 -2.09 -1.45
N GLU A 43 19.53 -1.76 -2.50
CA GLU A 43 18.29 -0.97 -2.47
C GLU A 43 17.18 -1.62 -1.62
N ASP A 44 17.32 -2.88 -1.23
CA ASP A 44 16.34 -3.66 -0.46
C ASP A 44 16.00 -3.08 0.92
N SER A 45 16.94 -2.40 1.58
CA SER A 45 16.71 -1.81 2.90
C SER A 45 16.13 -0.38 2.85
N SER A 46 16.25 0.31 1.71
CA SER A 46 15.79 1.69 1.54
C SER A 46 14.40 1.83 0.92
N LEU A 47 13.87 0.74 0.37
CA LEU A 47 12.66 0.76 -0.46
C LEU A 47 11.38 1.05 0.32
N GLY A 48 11.36 0.85 1.63
CA GLY A 48 10.27 1.31 2.50
C GLY A 48 8.85 0.79 2.16
N VAL A 49 8.68 -0.13 1.21
CA VAL A 49 7.43 -0.87 1.06
C VAL A 49 7.40 -1.96 2.11
N ASN A 50 6.35 -1.97 2.90
CA ASN A 50 6.14 -3.02 3.89
C ASN A 50 5.74 -4.32 3.18
N VAL A 51 6.73 -5.15 2.86
CA VAL A 51 6.55 -6.46 2.22
C VAL A 51 5.61 -7.34 3.04
N SER A 52 5.67 -7.26 4.37
CA SER A 52 4.80 -8.04 5.25
C SER A 52 3.31 -7.72 5.07
N ALA A 53 2.98 -6.46 4.71
CA ALA A 53 1.59 -6.10 4.40
C ALA A 53 1.10 -6.77 3.11
N VAL A 54 1.96 -6.82 2.10
CA VAL A 54 1.65 -7.51 0.84
C VAL A 54 1.53 -9.02 1.07
N ASP A 55 2.39 -9.61 1.91
CA ASP A 55 2.29 -11.02 2.30
C ASP A 55 0.94 -11.33 2.98
N MET A 56 0.47 -10.47 3.90
CA MET A 56 -0.85 -10.63 4.53
C MET A 56 -2.01 -10.54 3.53
N ILE A 57 -1.92 -9.62 2.56
CA ILE A 57 -2.91 -9.53 1.48
C ILE A 57 -2.89 -10.81 0.64
N ASN A 58 -1.70 -11.32 0.31
CA ASN A 58 -1.53 -12.55 -0.46
C ASN A 58 -2.09 -13.78 0.27
N GLU A 59 -1.92 -13.88 1.59
CA GLU A 59 -2.51 -14.93 2.41
C GLU A 59 -4.04 -14.89 2.41
N ARG A 60 -4.62 -13.69 2.45
CA ARG A 60 -6.06 -13.51 2.34
C ARG A 60 -6.55 -13.83 0.92
N PHE A 61 -5.85 -13.31 -0.09
CA PHE A 61 -6.14 -13.55 -1.50
C PHE A 61 -6.17 -15.03 -1.81
N ILE A 62 -5.16 -15.80 -1.38
CA ILE A 62 -5.07 -17.23 -1.73
C ILE A 62 -6.22 -18.06 -1.14
N ARG A 63 -6.72 -17.70 0.05
CA ARG A 63 -7.88 -18.35 0.66
C ARG A 63 -9.14 -18.13 -0.19
N LEU A 64 -9.38 -16.88 -0.61
CA LEU A 64 -10.53 -16.51 -1.44
C LEU A 64 -10.43 -17.10 -2.84
N PHE A 65 -9.23 -17.06 -3.41
CA PHE A 65 -8.96 -17.59 -4.75
C PHE A 65 -9.17 -19.11 -4.83
N ARG A 66 -8.73 -19.86 -3.80
CA ARG A 66 -9.00 -21.31 -3.72
C ARG A 66 -10.51 -21.61 -3.69
N LEU A 67 -11.28 -20.84 -2.93
CA LEU A 67 -12.74 -20.99 -2.88
C LEU A 67 -13.38 -20.69 -4.23
N GLY A 68 -12.97 -19.60 -4.88
CA GLY A 68 -13.47 -19.24 -6.20
C GLY A 68 -13.10 -20.27 -7.29
N LEU A 69 -11.89 -20.82 -7.24
CA LEU A 69 -11.49 -21.89 -8.17
C LEU A 69 -12.26 -23.18 -7.92
N LEU A 70 -12.55 -23.54 -6.66
CA LEU A 70 -13.38 -24.70 -6.32
C LEU A 70 -14.79 -24.58 -6.89
N GLU A 71 -15.38 -23.38 -6.83
CA GLU A 71 -16.70 -23.09 -7.40
C GLU A 71 -16.74 -23.36 -8.91
N VAL A 72 -15.70 -22.92 -9.64
CA VAL A 72 -15.65 -22.99 -11.11
C VAL A 72 -15.12 -24.33 -11.62
N LEU A 73 -14.03 -24.82 -11.03
CA LEU A 73 -13.33 -26.02 -11.49
C LEU A 73 -13.85 -27.31 -10.83
N ARG A 74 -14.69 -27.18 -9.78
CA ARG A 74 -15.18 -28.30 -8.95
C ARG A 74 -14.08 -29.17 -8.34
N THR A 75 -12.86 -28.68 -8.35
CA THR A 75 -11.68 -29.29 -7.73
C THR A 75 -11.01 -28.24 -6.85
N SER A 76 -10.38 -28.69 -5.76
CA SER A 76 -9.66 -27.80 -4.85
C SER A 76 -8.17 -27.78 -5.23
N PRO A 77 -7.73 -26.82 -6.08
CA PRO A 77 -6.31 -26.74 -6.41
C PRO A 77 -5.50 -26.33 -5.19
N ARG A 78 -4.36 -26.99 -4.99
CA ARG A 78 -3.39 -26.59 -3.97
C ARG A 78 -2.58 -25.43 -4.52
N VAL A 79 -2.91 -24.22 -4.13
CA VAL A 79 -2.17 -23.01 -4.49
C VAL A 79 -1.57 -22.44 -3.21
N ASN A 80 -0.25 -22.26 -3.16
CA ASN A 80 0.47 -21.78 -1.98
C ASN A 80 1.19 -20.47 -2.34
N PRO A 81 1.11 -19.44 -1.50
CA PRO A 81 1.86 -18.23 -1.70
C PRO A 81 3.34 -18.48 -1.38
N THR A 82 4.23 -17.88 -2.14
CA THR A 82 5.64 -17.74 -1.77
C THR A 82 5.86 -16.37 -1.12
N ARG A 83 7.02 -16.17 -0.52
CA ARG A 83 7.37 -14.83 0.00
C ARG A 83 7.42 -13.82 -1.13
N VAL A 84 6.88 -12.64 -0.86
CA VAL A 84 6.97 -11.50 -1.77
C VAL A 84 8.43 -11.14 -2.01
N GLN A 85 8.79 -10.90 -3.26
CA GLN A 85 10.14 -10.54 -3.67
C GLN A 85 10.12 -9.17 -4.34
N ILE A 86 11.18 -8.39 -4.12
CA ILE A 86 11.42 -7.15 -4.85
C ILE A 86 12.66 -7.37 -5.71
N LEU A 87 12.50 -7.22 -7.00
CA LEU A 87 13.57 -7.46 -7.97
C LEU A 87 13.43 -6.52 -9.17
N LYS A 88 14.49 -6.45 -9.99
CA LYS A 88 14.44 -5.68 -11.24
C LYS A 88 13.55 -6.39 -12.26
N PHE A 89 12.75 -5.63 -12.98
CA PHE A 89 11.82 -6.19 -13.97
C PHE A 89 12.55 -6.98 -15.06
N GLY A 90 13.69 -6.48 -15.54
CA GLY A 90 14.52 -7.20 -16.52
C GLY A 90 15.04 -8.54 -16.01
N ASP A 91 15.40 -8.65 -14.73
CA ASP A 91 15.89 -9.92 -14.16
C ASP A 91 14.73 -10.91 -13.95
N TYR A 92 13.53 -10.40 -13.60
CA TYR A 92 12.32 -11.21 -13.57
C TYR A 92 11.99 -11.81 -14.94
N LEU A 93 12.01 -10.98 -16.01
CA LEU A 93 11.72 -11.43 -17.38
C LEU A 93 12.70 -12.49 -17.88
N LYS A 94 14.00 -12.38 -17.54
CA LYS A 94 15.02 -13.38 -17.90
C LYS A 94 14.77 -14.76 -17.28
N GLY A 95 14.11 -14.79 -16.12
CA GLY A 95 13.75 -16.03 -15.41
C GLY A 95 12.56 -16.77 -16.01
N LEU A 96 11.84 -16.18 -16.96
CA LEU A 96 10.61 -16.72 -17.53
C LEU A 96 10.87 -17.39 -18.90
N LYS A 97 10.23 -18.53 -19.10
CA LYS A 97 10.32 -19.28 -20.36
C LYS A 97 8.96 -19.27 -21.07
N PRO A 98 8.85 -18.67 -22.26
CA PRO A 98 7.61 -18.74 -23.05
C PRO A 98 7.33 -20.17 -23.55
N PRO A 99 6.07 -20.55 -23.84
CA PRO A 99 4.89 -19.71 -23.83
C PRO A 99 4.28 -19.56 -22.42
N LEU A 100 3.80 -18.36 -22.10
CA LEU A 100 3.12 -18.05 -20.84
C LEU A 100 1.82 -17.27 -21.14
N ALA A 101 0.81 -17.37 -20.29
CA ALA A 101 -0.35 -16.50 -20.40
C ALA A 101 -0.07 -15.19 -19.62
N VAL A 102 0.39 -14.19 -20.35
CA VAL A 102 0.75 -12.86 -19.82
C VAL A 102 -0.43 -11.95 -19.99
N ASN A 103 -1.00 -11.45 -18.90
CA ASN A 103 -2.18 -10.61 -18.92
C ASN A 103 -1.87 -9.28 -18.25
N MET A 104 -1.93 -8.20 -19.02
CA MET A 104 -1.81 -6.86 -18.49
C MET A 104 -3.13 -6.43 -17.86
N VAL A 105 -3.07 -5.91 -16.65
CA VAL A 105 -4.23 -5.54 -15.86
C VAL A 105 -4.04 -4.15 -15.28
N ARG A 106 -5.13 -3.38 -15.24
CA ARG A 106 -5.20 -2.13 -14.51
C ARG A 106 -5.91 -2.38 -13.20
N ILE A 107 -5.32 -1.87 -12.11
CA ILE A 107 -5.86 -2.03 -10.77
C ILE A 107 -6.16 -0.63 -10.23
N SER A 108 -7.41 -0.20 -10.34
CA SER A 108 -7.85 1.11 -9.83
C SER A 108 -8.05 1.07 -8.31
N PRO A 109 -7.68 2.10 -7.53
CA PRO A 109 -7.15 3.41 -7.94
C PRO A 109 -5.62 3.49 -8.07
N LEU A 110 -4.91 2.36 -8.11
CA LEU A 110 -3.47 2.34 -8.30
C LEU A 110 -3.11 2.89 -9.69
N ARG A 111 -2.00 3.61 -9.79
CA ARG A 111 -1.57 4.20 -11.06
C ARG A 111 -0.68 3.23 -11.82
N GLY A 112 -0.90 3.11 -13.12
CA GLY A 112 -0.13 2.24 -14.01
C GLY A 112 -0.79 0.86 -14.20
N ASN A 113 -0.11 0.03 -14.98
CA ASN A 113 -0.54 -1.33 -15.25
C ASN A 113 0.31 -2.32 -14.42
N SER A 114 -0.31 -3.40 -14.02
CA SER A 114 0.31 -4.58 -13.41
C SER A 114 0.23 -5.73 -14.39
N VAL A 115 0.96 -6.80 -14.15
CA VAL A 115 0.87 -8.00 -14.99
C VAL A 115 0.56 -9.23 -14.15
N ILE A 116 -0.31 -10.08 -14.68
CA ILE A 116 -0.62 -11.40 -14.15
C ILE A 116 -0.11 -12.42 -15.16
N ILE A 117 0.82 -13.26 -14.72
CA ILE A 117 1.37 -14.33 -15.55
C ILE A 117 0.88 -15.66 -15.02
N ILE A 118 0.29 -16.45 -15.91
CA ILE A 118 -0.23 -17.78 -15.59
C ILE A 118 0.59 -18.81 -16.38
N ASP A 119 1.18 -19.75 -15.63
CA ASP A 119 1.92 -20.86 -16.23
C ASP A 119 0.98 -21.77 -17.03
N PRO A 120 1.40 -22.29 -18.19
CA PRO A 120 0.59 -23.19 -19.01
C PRO A 120 0.08 -24.43 -18.26
N ASN A 121 0.84 -24.99 -17.33
CA ASN A 121 0.40 -26.14 -16.55
C ASN A 121 -0.84 -25.81 -15.71
N VAL A 122 -0.94 -24.57 -15.20
CA VAL A 122 -2.16 -24.11 -14.49
C VAL A 122 -3.33 -24.03 -15.46
N VAL A 123 -3.12 -23.51 -16.66
CA VAL A 123 -4.17 -23.41 -17.68
C VAL A 123 -4.68 -24.79 -18.08
N PHE A 124 -3.76 -25.71 -18.39
CA PHE A 124 -4.14 -27.07 -18.85
C PHE A 124 -4.75 -27.92 -17.76
N SER A 125 -4.22 -27.85 -16.54
CA SER A 125 -4.83 -28.57 -15.41
C SER A 125 -6.21 -28.04 -15.07
N SER A 126 -6.41 -26.73 -15.20
CA SER A 126 -7.72 -26.11 -15.02
C SER A 126 -8.68 -26.50 -16.14
N LEU A 127 -8.19 -26.58 -17.39
CA LEU A 127 -8.96 -27.04 -18.55
C LEU A 127 -9.40 -28.49 -18.34
N ASP A 128 -8.50 -29.39 -17.98
CA ASP A 128 -8.81 -30.80 -17.73
C ASP A 128 -9.85 -30.93 -16.59
N SER A 129 -9.66 -30.23 -15.50
CA SER A 129 -10.60 -30.19 -14.37
C SER A 129 -11.98 -29.66 -14.79
N PHE A 130 -12.03 -28.62 -15.61
CA PHE A 130 -13.26 -27.99 -16.06
C PHE A 130 -14.12 -29.01 -16.90
N PHE A 131 -13.48 -29.88 -17.67
CA PHE A 131 -14.14 -30.96 -18.43
C PHE A 131 -14.32 -32.24 -17.62
N GLY A 132 -14.07 -32.23 -16.32
CA GLY A 132 -14.29 -33.37 -15.43
C GLY A 132 -13.12 -34.35 -15.34
N GLY A 133 -11.94 -33.95 -15.79
CA GLY A 133 -10.70 -34.72 -15.61
C GLY A 133 -10.09 -34.53 -14.21
N PHE A 134 -8.94 -35.14 -14.01
CA PHE A 134 -8.21 -35.13 -12.72
C PHE A 134 -7.22 -33.98 -12.58
N GLY A 135 -7.25 -32.98 -13.45
CA GLY A 135 -6.37 -31.81 -13.43
C GLY A 135 -4.94 -32.11 -13.89
N ARG A 136 -4.75 -32.91 -14.91
CA ARG A 136 -3.43 -33.25 -15.45
C ARG A 136 -2.81 -32.08 -16.19
N GLY A 137 -1.60 -31.70 -15.83
CA GLY A 137 -0.80 -30.76 -16.60
C GLY A 137 -0.19 -31.40 -17.86
N VAL A 138 0.38 -30.59 -18.74
CA VAL A 138 0.90 -31.02 -20.08
C VAL A 138 2.42 -30.97 -20.12
N GLY A 139 3.17 -30.88 -19.14
CA GLY A 139 4.63 -30.83 -19.23
C GLY A 139 5.15 -29.61 -20.03
N GLU A 140 6.35 -29.75 -20.62
CA GLU A 140 6.96 -28.68 -21.41
C GLU A 140 6.23 -28.53 -22.78
N LEU A 141 5.80 -27.32 -23.06
CA LEU A 141 5.18 -26.95 -24.33
C LEU A 141 6.24 -26.48 -25.35
N PRO A 142 6.00 -26.73 -26.66
CA PRO A 142 6.86 -26.19 -27.68
C PRO A 142 6.92 -24.66 -27.62
N ALA A 143 8.12 -24.10 -27.79
CA ALA A 143 8.31 -22.67 -27.87
C ALA A 143 7.50 -22.08 -29.03
N GLY A 144 6.78 -20.97 -28.76
CA GLY A 144 5.97 -20.28 -29.77
C GLY A 144 4.56 -20.87 -30.00
N ARG A 145 4.11 -21.87 -29.22
CA ARG A 145 2.72 -22.34 -29.24
C ARG A 145 1.77 -21.25 -28.79
N LEU A 146 0.73 -21.02 -29.61
CA LEU A 146 -0.38 -20.13 -29.24
C LEU A 146 -1.41 -20.86 -28.42
N PHE A 147 -2.08 -20.16 -27.51
CA PHE A 147 -3.26 -20.70 -26.80
C PHE A 147 -4.46 -20.80 -27.76
N THR A 148 -5.14 -21.91 -27.72
CA THR A 148 -6.38 -22.12 -28.46
C THR A 148 -7.51 -21.24 -27.87
N PRO A 149 -8.63 -21.03 -28.64
CA PRO A 149 -9.77 -20.28 -28.12
C PRO A 149 -10.34 -20.85 -26.81
N THR A 150 -10.34 -22.20 -26.67
CA THR A 150 -10.80 -22.87 -25.45
C THR A 150 -9.87 -22.58 -24.25
N GLU A 151 -8.56 -22.67 -24.45
CA GLU A 151 -7.56 -22.33 -23.43
C GLU A 151 -7.66 -20.86 -23.03
N THR A 152 -7.82 -19.98 -24.00
CA THR A 152 -8.04 -18.54 -23.76
C THR A 152 -9.32 -18.30 -22.94
N ARG A 153 -10.37 -19.07 -23.17
CA ARG A 153 -11.60 -18.99 -22.37
C ARG A 153 -11.36 -19.39 -20.91
N ILE A 154 -10.60 -20.45 -20.68
CA ILE A 154 -10.21 -20.87 -19.33
C ILE A 154 -9.35 -19.81 -18.64
N ILE A 155 -8.37 -19.23 -19.35
CA ILE A 155 -7.56 -18.11 -18.82
C ILE A 155 -8.47 -16.97 -18.34
N LYS A 156 -9.46 -16.57 -19.15
CA LYS A 156 -10.42 -15.52 -18.76
C LYS A 156 -11.22 -15.87 -17.51
N ILE A 157 -11.68 -17.10 -17.39
CA ILE A 157 -12.41 -17.58 -16.21
C ILE A 157 -11.50 -17.52 -14.97
N ILE A 158 -10.25 -17.95 -15.08
CA ILE A 158 -9.28 -17.86 -13.98
C ILE A 158 -9.05 -16.40 -13.59
N LEU A 159 -8.92 -15.49 -14.57
CA LEU A 159 -8.73 -14.06 -14.32
C LEU A 159 -9.95 -13.42 -13.63
N GLU A 160 -11.18 -13.78 -14.02
CA GLU A 160 -12.41 -13.30 -13.38
C GLU A 160 -12.44 -13.69 -11.89
N VAL A 161 -12.11 -14.96 -11.58
CA VAL A 161 -12.00 -15.43 -10.19
C VAL A 161 -10.89 -14.70 -9.45
N LEU A 162 -9.74 -14.48 -10.09
CA LEU A 162 -8.58 -13.80 -9.53
C LEU A 162 -8.92 -12.34 -9.20
N PHE A 163 -9.56 -11.61 -10.12
CA PHE A 163 -9.95 -10.21 -9.92
C PHE A 163 -10.92 -10.04 -8.75
N ARG A 164 -11.95 -10.90 -8.67
CA ARG A 164 -12.89 -10.91 -7.54
C ARG A 164 -12.15 -11.15 -6.22
N SER A 165 -11.34 -12.21 -6.18
CA SER A 165 -10.60 -12.57 -4.97
C SER A 165 -9.58 -11.51 -4.54
N LEU A 166 -8.95 -10.84 -5.51
CA LEU A 166 -7.99 -9.77 -5.25
C LEU A 166 -8.71 -8.54 -4.69
N GLY A 167 -9.85 -8.15 -5.27
CA GLY A 167 -10.69 -7.05 -4.76
C GLY A 167 -11.12 -7.27 -3.31
N GLU A 168 -11.59 -8.47 -2.98
CA GLU A 168 -11.97 -8.84 -1.62
C GLU A 168 -10.77 -8.90 -0.65
N ALA A 169 -9.60 -9.35 -1.14
CA ALA A 169 -8.39 -9.39 -0.31
C ALA A 169 -7.87 -8.00 0.05
N TRP A 170 -7.96 -7.06 -0.88
CA TRP A 170 -7.54 -5.67 -0.69
C TRP A 170 -8.58 -4.81 0.05
N ALA A 171 -9.84 -5.21 0.09
CA ALA A 171 -10.94 -4.42 0.67
C ALA A 171 -10.67 -3.87 2.09
N PRO A 172 -9.99 -4.57 3.02
CA PRO A 172 -9.68 -4.02 4.33
C PRO A 172 -8.69 -2.85 4.28
N LEU A 173 -7.82 -2.81 3.26
CA LEU A 173 -6.84 -1.76 3.07
C LEU A 173 -7.44 -0.61 2.27
N MET A 174 -7.93 -0.94 1.09
CA MET A 174 -8.60 -0.01 0.17
C MET A 174 -9.42 -0.81 -0.85
N PRO A 175 -10.57 -0.28 -1.29
CA PRO A 175 -11.29 -0.91 -2.39
C PRO A 175 -10.49 -0.79 -3.67
N ILE A 176 -10.35 -1.90 -4.40
CA ILE A 176 -9.72 -1.94 -5.71
C ILE A 176 -10.65 -2.59 -6.74
N GLU A 177 -10.51 -2.15 -7.97
CA GLU A 177 -11.17 -2.73 -9.14
C GLU A 177 -10.10 -3.14 -10.16
N CYS A 178 -10.20 -4.37 -10.65
CA CYS A 178 -9.27 -4.92 -11.63
C CYS A 178 -9.91 -4.97 -13.02
N GLU A 179 -9.23 -4.44 -14.00
CA GLU A 179 -9.64 -4.44 -15.41
C GLU A 179 -8.58 -5.13 -16.27
N HIS A 180 -9.00 -6.05 -17.13
CA HIS A 180 -8.13 -6.68 -18.11
C HIS A 180 -7.85 -5.71 -19.26
N VAL A 181 -6.60 -5.46 -19.58
CA VAL A 181 -6.16 -4.54 -20.65
C VAL A 181 -5.82 -5.30 -21.93
N SER A 182 -4.88 -6.24 -21.84
CA SER A 182 -4.44 -7.04 -22.99
C SER A 182 -3.82 -8.36 -22.53
N SER A 183 -3.71 -9.31 -23.46
CA SER A 183 -3.05 -10.60 -23.23
C SER A 183 -1.97 -10.83 -24.26
N GLU A 184 -0.82 -11.32 -23.80
CA GLU A 184 0.34 -11.67 -24.60
C GLU A 184 0.82 -13.08 -24.25
N ILE A 185 1.70 -13.64 -25.10
CA ILE A 185 2.25 -14.98 -24.87
C ILE A 185 3.71 -14.90 -24.44
N ASN A 186 4.37 -13.86 -24.91
CA ASN A 186 5.76 -13.60 -24.56
C ASN A 186 5.83 -12.53 -23.47
N PRO A 187 6.40 -12.83 -22.30
CA PRO A 187 6.54 -11.86 -21.22
C PRO A 187 7.35 -10.62 -21.57
N GLN A 188 8.21 -10.67 -22.58
CA GLN A 188 8.99 -9.51 -23.04
C GLN A 188 8.12 -8.40 -23.65
N PHE A 189 6.89 -8.70 -24.05
CA PHE A 189 5.94 -7.70 -24.55
C PHE A 189 5.10 -7.04 -23.43
N ALA A 190 5.24 -7.50 -22.20
CA ALA A 190 4.60 -6.89 -21.04
C ALA A 190 5.33 -5.60 -20.63
N GLN A 191 4.99 -4.49 -21.27
CA GLN A 191 5.59 -3.16 -20.99
C GLN A 191 4.87 -2.50 -19.81
N ILE A 192 5.13 -2.95 -18.58
CA ILE A 192 4.59 -2.35 -17.35
C ILE A 192 5.60 -1.45 -16.63
N ALA A 193 6.89 -1.68 -16.89
CA ALA A 193 8.02 -0.98 -16.26
C ALA A 193 9.24 -1.08 -17.17
N ASP A 194 10.27 -0.25 -16.94
CA ASP A 194 11.55 -0.36 -17.59
C ASP A 194 12.35 -1.55 -17.00
N GLU A 195 13.32 -2.09 -17.77
CA GLU A 195 14.12 -3.26 -17.33
C GLU A 195 14.84 -3.04 -15.98
N ASN A 196 15.23 -1.79 -15.70
CA ASN A 196 15.92 -1.43 -14.47
C ASN A 196 14.98 -1.06 -13.32
N ASP A 197 13.69 -0.92 -13.60
CA ASP A 197 12.70 -0.58 -12.59
C ASP A 197 12.46 -1.77 -11.65
N LEU A 198 12.19 -1.44 -10.39
CA LEU A 198 11.84 -2.42 -9.39
C LEU A 198 10.38 -2.83 -9.50
N VAL A 199 10.15 -4.12 -9.33
CA VAL A 199 8.81 -4.72 -9.26
C VAL A 199 8.66 -5.53 -8.00
N VAL A 200 7.43 -5.57 -7.51
CA VAL A 200 7.00 -6.41 -6.39
C VAL A 200 6.34 -7.65 -6.98
N LEU A 201 6.96 -8.80 -6.77
CA LEU A 201 6.50 -10.10 -7.25
C LEU A 201 5.81 -10.86 -6.13
N SER A 202 4.54 -11.19 -6.34
CA SER A 202 3.77 -12.15 -5.56
C SER A 202 3.59 -13.41 -6.40
N ARG A 203 4.31 -14.47 -6.06
CA ARG A 203 4.21 -15.78 -6.74
C ARG A 203 3.34 -16.73 -5.94
N PHE A 204 2.47 -17.41 -6.65
CA PHE A 204 1.58 -18.44 -6.11
C PHE A 204 1.87 -19.74 -6.85
N GLU A 205 2.40 -20.72 -6.14
CA GLU A 205 2.70 -22.04 -6.71
C GLU A 205 1.46 -22.93 -6.65
N SER A 206 1.07 -23.43 -7.81
CA SER A 206 -0.02 -24.38 -7.95
C SER A 206 0.55 -25.78 -8.10
N ASP A 207 0.06 -26.71 -7.25
CA ASP A 207 0.32 -28.13 -7.37
C ASP A 207 -1.00 -28.83 -7.73
N PRO A 208 -1.30 -28.94 -9.03
CA PRO A 208 -2.65 -29.29 -9.47
C PRO A 208 -3.03 -30.76 -9.27
N THR A 209 -2.24 -31.58 -8.75
CA THR A 209 -2.47 -32.97 -8.24
C THR A 209 -1.18 -33.78 -8.35
N ALA A 210 -1.10 -34.92 -7.68
CA ALA A 210 0.09 -35.80 -7.65
C ALA A 210 0.57 -36.31 -9.03
N THR A 211 -0.11 -35.98 -10.14
CA THR A 211 0.22 -36.42 -11.51
C THR A 211 0.37 -35.26 -12.51
N GLY A 212 0.10 -34.01 -12.12
CA GLY A 212 0.25 -32.84 -12.97
C GLY A 212 1.53 -32.07 -12.68
N GLY A 213 2.10 -31.43 -13.69
CA GLY A 213 3.30 -30.59 -13.52
C GLY A 213 3.03 -29.41 -12.55
N LYS A 214 4.08 -28.98 -11.85
CA LYS A 214 4.02 -27.76 -11.06
C LYS A 214 3.80 -26.57 -11.97
N GLY A 215 2.88 -25.68 -11.58
CA GLY A 215 2.63 -24.44 -12.26
C GLY A 215 2.69 -23.26 -11.30
N PHE A 216 2.70 -22.06 -11.82
CA PHE A 216 2.69 -20.85 -11.01
C PHE A 216 1.73 -19.80 -11.58
N ILE A 217 1.31 -18.90 -10.70
CA ILE A 217 0.62 -17.65 -11.03
C ILE A 217 1.43 -16.54 -10.39
N ASP A 218 1.91 -15.62 -11.20
CA ASP A 218 2.65 -14.45 -10.75
C ASP A 218 1.77 -13.21 -10.87
N LEU A 219 1.74 -12.42 -9.80
CA LEU A 219 1.16 -11.09 -9.78
C LEU A 219 2.30 -10.10 -9.56
N VAL A 220 2.55 -9.26 -10.56
CA VAL A 220 3.69 -8.34 -10.58
C VAL A 220 3.19 -6.92 -10.59
N TYR A 221 3.56 -6.17 -9.56
CA TYR A 221 3.28 -4.75 -9.45
C TYR A 221 4.54 -3.95 -9.72
N PRO A 222 4.53 -2.92 -10.58
CA PRO A 222 5.59 -1.93 -10.57
C PRO A 222 5.72 -1.30 -9.18
N TYR A 223 6.95 -1.16 -8.68
CA TYR A 223 7.18 -0.54 -7.37
C TYR A 223 6.57 0.87 -7.29
N ALA A 224 6.67 1.63 -8.38
CA ALA A 224 6.10 2.97 -8.50
C ALA A 224 4.57 2.99 -8.24
N THR A 225 3.87 1.91 -8.57
CA THR A 225 2.42 1.74 -8.36
C THR A 225 2.06 1.62 -6.88
N LEU A 226 2.90 0.97 -6.07
CA LEU A 226 2.69 0.77 -4.64
C LEU A 226 3.27 1.89 -3.77
N LYS A 227 4.21 2.68 -4.30
CA LYS A 227 4.85 3.79 -3.57
C LYS A 227 3.86 4.79 -2.95
N PRO A 228 2.78 5.24 -3.64
CA PRO A 228 1.82 6.20 -3.07
C PRO A 228 1.03 5.65 -1.88
N ILE A 229 0.83 4.32 -1.81
CA ILE A 229 0.06 3.66 -0.74
C ILE A 229 0.95 3.07 0.36
N ARG A 230 2.27 3.36 0.33
CA ARG A 230 3.26 2.84 1.29
C ARG A 230 2.86 3.10 2.75
N GLU A 231 2.39 4.30 3.05
CA GLU A 231 1.96 4.67 4.40
C GLU A 231 0.74 3.86 4.85
N LEU A 232 -0.22 3.63 3.95
CA LEU A 232 -1.38 2.77 4.18
C LEU A 232 -0.95 1.32 4.45
N LEU A 233 0.00 0.79 3.67
CA LEU A 233 0.56 -0.55 3.87
C LEU A 233 1.30 -0.67 5.21
N SER A 234 1.95 0.41 5.68
CA SER A 234 2.69 0.40 6.94
C SER A 234 1.78 0.56 8.16
N SER A 235 0.74 1.39 8.09
CA SER A 235 -0.11 1.73 9.23
C SER A 235 -1.01 0.59 9.71
N ARG A 236 -1.43 -0.30 8.82
CA ARG A 236 -2.37 -1.39 9.18
C ARG A 236 -1.72 -2.70 9.60
N VAL A 237 -0.43 -2.90 9.35
CA VAL A 237 0.30 -4.07 9.88
C VAL A 237 0.48 -3.97 11.39
N THR A 238 0.53 -2.76 11.93
CA THR A 238 0.61 -2.53 13.39
C THR A 238 -0.74 -2.79 14.10
N SER A 239 -1.84 -2.84 13.36
CA SER A 239 -3.20 -3.09 13.88
C SER A 239 -3.63 -4.56 13.70
N GLY A 240 -2.69 -5.48 13.76
CA GLY A 240 -2.82 -6.90 13.39
C GLY A 240 -3.71 -7.79 14.26
N ASP A 241 -4.66 -7.24 15.00
CA ASP A 241 -5.74 -8.02 15.60
C ASP A 241 -7.08 -7.48 15.07
N GLY A 242 -7.59 -8.19 14.06
CA GLY A 242 -8.81 -7.83 13.31
C GLY A 242 -10.09 -7.89 14.16
N ASN A 243 -10.14 -7.07 15.18
CA ASN A 243 -11.40 -6.82 15.89
C ASN A 243 -12.11 -5.63 15.21
N GLU A 244 -12.90 -5.93 14.18
CA GLU A 244 -13.74 -4.95 13.48
C GLU A 244 -14.61 -4.13 14.46
N GLU A 245 -14.95 -4.70 15.60
CA GLU A 245 -15.73 -4.05 16.63
C GLU A 245 -14.92 -2.99 17.39
N SER A 246 -13.64 -3.27 17.66
CA SER A 246 -12.69 -2.32 18.22
C SER A 246 -12.42 -1.15 17.25
N ASP A 247 -12.27 -1.43 15.96
CA ASP A 247 -12.05 -0.40 14.93
C ASP A 247 -13.29 0.50 14.78
N ARG A 248 -14.49 -0.06 14.82
CA ARG A 248 -15.74 0.70 14.79
C ARG A 248 -15.90 1.56 16.05
N LYS A 249 -15.55 1.03 17.20
CA LYS A 249 -15.58 1.77 18.47
C LYS A 249 -14.56 2.90 18.42
N TRP A 250 -13.31 2.62 18.02
CA TRP A 250 -12.25 3.63 17.91
C TRP A 250 -12.62 4.77 16.95
N ARG A 251 -13.19 4.44 15.77
CA ARG A 251 -13.65 5.48 14.81
C ARG A 251 -14.76 6.34 15.40
N ARG A 252 -15.67 5.75 16.16
CA ARG A 252 -16.74 6.49 16.84
C ARG A 252 -16.18 7.40 17.92
N ASP A 253 -15.28 6.86 18.76
CA ASP A 253 -14.65 7.62 19.84
C ASP A 253 -13.78 8.77 19.28
N LEU A 254 -13.08 8.52 18.18
CA LEU A 254 -12.31 9.56 17.46
C LEU A 254 -13.25 10.63 16.89
N ALA A 255 -14.36 10.25 16.27
CA ALA A 255 -15.32 11.21 15.72
C ALA A 255 -15.91 12.10 16.81
N ILE A 256 -16.19 11.53 18.00
CA ILE A 256 -16.64 12.29 19.18
C ILE A 256 -15.53 13.24 19.65
N ALA A 257 -14.29 12.75 19.80
CA ALA A 257 -13.17 13.56 20.24
C ALA A 257 -12.83 14.71 19.28
N VAL A 258 -12.95 14.49 17.96
CA VAL A 258 -12.84 15.55 16.95
C VAL A 258 -13.99 16.55 17.06
N GLY A 259 -15.22 16.08 17.31
CA GLY A 259 -16.38 16.94 17.51
C GLY A 259 -16.27 17.83 18.75
N ASP A 260 -15.62 17.35 19.80
CA ASP A 260 -15.39 18.08 21.06
C ASP A 260 -14.16 19.00 21.03
N SER A 261 -13.39 18.98 19.94
CA SER A 261 -12.21 19.83 19.81
C SER A 261 -12.61 21.30 19.64
N SER A 262 -11.91 22.20 20.38
CA SER A 262 -12.11 23.65 20.25
C SER A 262 -11.39 24.20 19.01
N LEU A 263 -12.10 25.02 18.24
CA LEU A 263 -11.58 25.71 17.09
C LEU A 263 -11.63 27.21 17.30
N GLU A 264 -10.62 27.93 16.80
CA GLU A 264 -10.65 29.37 16.75
C GLU A 264 -11.53 29.83 15.55
N VAL A 265 -12.49 30.67 15.88
CA VAL A 265 -13.42 31.24 14.88
C VAL A 265 -13.18 32.73 14.75
N LEU A 266 -12.85 33.17 13.54
CA LEU A 266 -12.65 34.57 13.21
C LEU A 266 -13.80 35.04 12.31
N VAL A 267 -14.36 36.21 12.61
CA VAL A 267 -15.39 36.83 11.77
C VAL A 267 -14.80 38.09 11.12
N GLU A 268 -14.64 38.04 9.80
CA GLU A 268 -14.09 39.15 9.02
C GLU A 268 -15.23 40.14 8.64
N LEU A 269 -15.23 41.29 9.29
CA LEU A 269 -16.29 42.29 9.13
C LEU A 269 -16.13 43.17 7.86
N GLY A 270 -14.89 43.29 7.39
CA GLY A 270 -14.57 44.10 6.20
C GLY A 270 -13.09 44.31 6.01
N LYS A 271 -12.71 44.87 4.89
CA LYS A 271 -11.31 45.09 4.49
C LYS A 271 -11.09 46.57 4.18
N ILE A 272 -9.98 47.09 4.69
CA ILE A 272 -9.53 48.48 4.39
C ILE A 272 -8.29 48.40 3.51
N LYS A 273 -8.30 49.08 2.38
CA LYS A 273 -7.10 49.25 1.57
C LYS A 273 -6.41 50.55 2.00
N THR A 274 -5.20 50.45 2.49
CA THR A 274 -4.41 51.62 2.91
C THR A 274 -2.97 51.49 2.41
N THR A 275 -2.19 52.59 2.50
CA THR A 275 -0.77 52.59 2.13
C THR A 275 0.09 52.33 3.37
N LEU A 276 1.30 51.80 3.16
CA LEU A 276 2.25 51.63 4.23
C LEU A 276 2.59 52.95 4.94
N HIS A 277 2.65 54.04 4.17
CA HIS A 277 2.90 55.39 4.72
C HIS A 277 1.78 55.80 5.70
N HIS A 278 0.52 55.58 5.34
CA HIS A 278 -0.62 55.89 6.22
C HIS A 278 -0.63 55.00 7.46
N LEU A 279 -0.36 53.71 7.27
CA LEU A 279 -0.29 52.70 8.38
C LEU A 279 0.76 53.13 9.43
N ASN A 280 1.96 53.56 9.02
CA ASN A 280 3.03 54.01 9.89
C ASN A 280 2.76 55.34 10.63
N HIS A 281 1.77 56.09 10.19
CA HIS A 281 1.44 57.40 10.80
C HIS A 281 0.10 57.38 11.55
N LEU A 282 -0.53 56.21 11.71
CA LEU A 282 -1.73 56.08 12.53
C LEU A 282 -1.49 56.46 13.97
N ARG A 283 -2.39 57.22 14.57
CA ARG A 283 -2.35 57.68 15.96
C ARG A 283 -3.49 57.07 16.75
N GLU A 284 -3.28 56.91 18.05
CA GLU A 284 -4.34 56.51 18.98
C GLU A 284 -5.53 57.50 18.89
N GLY A 285 -6.73 56.93 18.75
CA GLY A 285 -7.98 57.73 18.58
C GLY A 285 -8.37 58.04 17.11
N GLU A 286 -7.55 57.67 16.13
CA GLU A 286 -7.88 57.88 14.72
C GLU A 286 -8.95 56.85 14.27
N LEU A 287 -9.95 57.33 13.51
CA LEU A 287 -11.07 56.54 13.04
C LEU A 287 -10.80 56.02 11.63
N LEU A 288 -10.78 54.72 11.45
CA LEU A 288 -10.70 54.06 10.18
C LEU A 288 -12.09 53.62 9.70
N PHE A 289 -12.55 54.13 8.58
CA PHE A 289 -13.86 53.81 8.00
C PHE A 289 -13.71 52.68 6.98
N PHE A 290 -14.54 51.64 7.09
CA PHE A 290 -14.66 50.61 6.08
C PHE A 290 -16.11 50.43 5.65
N LYS A 291 -16.29 49.93 4.43
CA LYS A 291 -17.61 49.64 3.92
C LYS A 291 -18.06 48.32 4.54
N LYS A 292 -19.17 48.33 5.30
CA LYS A 292 -19.80 47.13 5.77
C LYS A 292 -20.36 46.35 4.59
N GLU A 293 -19.99 45.11 4.41
CA GLU A 293 -20.63 44.17 3.51
C GLU A 293 -21.94 43.66 4.13
N ASP A 294 -22.90 43.24 3.30
CA ASP A 294 -24.21 42.78 3.79
C ASP A 294 -24.05 41.51 4.64
N THR A 295 -23.10 40.67 4.28
CA THR A 295 -22.73 39.45 5.02
C THR A 295 -21.23 39.42 5.32
N ALA A 296 -20.86 39.05 6.54
CA ALA A 296 -19.49 38.85 6.95
C ALA A 296 -19.08 37.40 6.67
N LEU A 297 -17.77 37.14 6.55
CA LEU A 297 -17.23 35.82 6.35
C LEU A 297 -16.71 35.25 7.68
N MET A 298 -17.20 34.09 8.07
CA MET A 298 -16.74 33.37 9.24
C MET A 298 -15.70 32.32 8.82
N LEU A 299 -14.53 32.42 9.41
CA LEU A 299 -13.38 31.56 9.17
C LEU A 299 -13.20 30.65 10.38
N ALA A 300 -13.07 29.35 10.16
CA ALA A 300 -12.69 28.37 11.17
C ALA A 300 -11.22 27.99 10.93
N ASN A 301 -10.35 28.35 11.86
CA ASN A 301 -8.91 28.16 11.74
C ASN A 301 -8.32 28.64 10.39
N GLY A 302 -8.82 29.82 9.91
CA GLY A 302 -8.37 30.43 8.64
C GLY A 302 -9.05 29.90 7.38
N VAL A 303 -9.94 28.90 7.49
CA VAL A 303 -10.69 28.35 6.36
C VAL A 303 -12.11 28.95 6.35
N PRO A 304 -12.57 29.53 5.22
CA PRO A 304 -13.95 30.02 5.10
C PRO A 304 -14.97 28.92 5.34
N ALA A 305 -15.87 29.13 6.33
CA ALA A 305 -16.85 28.12 6.70
C ALA A 305 -18.29 28.60 6.42
N PHE A 306 -18.65 29.82 6.84
CA PHE A 306 -20.02 30.32 6.75
C PHE A 306 -20.06 31.79 6.35
N HIS A 307 -21.14 32.19 5.70
CA HIS A 307 -21.58 33.58 5.60
C HIS A 307 -22.47 33.93 6.79
N VAL A 308 -22.23 35.08 7.42
CA VAL A 308 -22.85 35.41 8.69
C VAL A 308 -23.27 36.88 8.74
N ASN A 309 -24.36 37.14 9.46
CA ASN A 309 -24.80 38.49 9.79
C ASN A 309 -24.34 38.86 11.20
N VAL A 310 -23.68 40.00 11.31
CA VAL A 310 -23.17 40.47 12.61
C VAL A 310 -24.12 41.54 13.17
N GLY A 311 -24.52 41.30 14.41
CA GLY A 311 -25.43 42.17 15.14
C GLY A 311 -25.09 42.24 16.63
N THR A 312 -25.97 42.85 17.43
CA THR A 312 -25.85 42.93 18.87
C THR A 312 -27.04 42.28 19.57
N ARG A 313 -26.80 41.53 20.62
CA ARG A 313 -27.83 40.99 21.47
C ARG A 313 -27.54 41.41 22.91
N GLY A 314 -28.28 42.40 23.38
CA GLY A 314 -28.00 43.06 24.67
C GLY A 314 -26.69 43.83 24.59
N SER A 315 -25.77 43.54 25.53
CA SER A 315 -24.41 44.13 25.57
C SER A 315 -23.35 43.32 24.82
N GLN A 316 -23.73 42.22 24.15
CA GLN A 316 -22.79 41.34 23.45
C GLN A 316 -22.95 41.46 21.93
N VAL A 317 -21.83 41.37 21.23
CA VAL A 317 -21.81 41.20 19.77
C VAL A 317 -22.21 39.75 19.47
N ALA A 318 -23.14 39.56 18.56
CA ALA A 318 -23.64 38.25 18.16
C ALA A 318 -23.51 38.04 16.65
N VAL A 319 -23.35 36.80 16.26
CA VAL A 319 -23.22 36.38 14.89
C VAL A 319 -24.35 35.41 14.57
N GLN A 320 -25.09 35.69 13.49
CA GLN A 320 -26.13 34.82 12.99
C GLN A 320 -25.65 34.16 11.70
N ILE A 321 -25.64 32.84 11.66
CA ILE A 321 -25.27 32.09 10.46
C ILE A 321 -26.37 32.27 9.41
N ASP A 322 -25.99 32.62 8.18
CA ASP A 322 -26.88 32.78 7.06
C ASP A 322 -26.86 31.54 6.17
N HIS A 323 -25.68 31.19 5.60
CA HIS A 323 -25.50 29.99 4.80
C HIS A 323 -24.05 29.51 4.82
N GLU A 324 -23.84 28.23 4.47
CA GLU A 324 -22.51 27.63 4.36
C GLU A 324 -21.74 28.24 3.17
N HIS A 325 -20.41 28.43 3.36
CA HIS A 325 -19.54 28.84 2.26
C HIS A 325 -19.28 27.65 1.35
N VAL A 326 -19.89 27.64 0.15
CA VAL A 326 -19.66 26.57 -0.83
C VAL A 326 -18.28 26.74 -1.44
N HIS A 327 -17.36 25.84 -1.10
CA HIS A 327 -16.08 25.74 -1.80
C HIS A 327 -16.36 25.31 -3.24
N GLY A 328 -16.21 26.20 -4.20
CA GLY A 328 -16.25 25.85 -5.62
C GLY A 328 -15.19 24.76 -5.86
N LYS A 329 -15.62 23.62 -6.42
CA LYS A 329 -14.69 22.61 -6.95
C LYS A 329 -13.85 23.31 -8.04
N ALA A 330 -12.57 23.54 -7.73
CA ALA A 330 -11.56 23.92 -8.72
C ALA A 330 -11.15 22.67 -9.53
#